data_9911f5a5117e23620f5156e161585c1c
#
_entry.id   9911f5a5117e23620f5156e161585c1c
#
_cell.length_a   1.000
_cell.length_b   1.000
_cell.length_c   1.000
_cell.angle_alpha   90.00
_cell.angle_beta   90.00
_cell.angle_gamma   90.00
#
_symmetry.space_group_name_H-M   'P 1'
#
loop_
_entity.id
_entity.type
_entity.pdbx_description
1 polymer ?
#
loop_
_entity_poly.entity_id
_entity_poly.type
_entity_poly.pdbx_seq_one_letter_code
_entity_poly.pdbx_strand_id
1 'polypeptide(L)'
;MEHIVIGIEGLVGAGKTSISRELLNKIPDSIILHGGNLYRGIVYALMQFKKSETNIANLESNLHNIDIKNLMDKLQVKIEIENRESVVYVAGKKIDEEELQSPENSLAVSIAGKTADNTHLYMFARGLIEVYKQKYNVIVSGRDLMKIYPDMNYHFLITASLDERVRRKCIQYNEAEKIEEIRQNIIKRDKLQEEAGFYKKYKNTIEVDVTECKDATEGAEKIISYIKEL
;
A
#
# COMPACT_ATOMS: atom_id res chain seq x y z
N MET A 1 -10.25 21.53 14.33
CA MET A 1 -10.78 20.94 13.08
C MET A 1 -10.69 19.43 13.21
N GLU A 2 -11.62 18.71 12.62
CA GLU A 2 -11.57 17.25 12.60
C GLU A 2 -10.55 16.82 11.53
N HIS A 3 -9.65 15.90 11.87
CA HIS A 3 -8.67 15.40 10.91
C HIS A 3 -9.37 14.48 9.88
N ILE A 4 -8.90 14.53 8.64
CA ILE A 4 -9.48 13.76 7.53
C ILE A 4 -8.66 12.50 7.23
N VAL A 5 -9.34 11.50 6.64
CA VAL A 5 -8.72 10.29 6.09
C VAL A 5 -8.87 10.28 4.58
N ILE A 6 -7.72 10.13 3.90
CA ILE A 6 -7.63 10.13 2.44
C ILE A 6 -7.07 8.78 1.99
N GLY A 7 -7.86 8.02 1.26
CA GLY A 7 -7.44 6.76 0.66
C GLY A 7 -6.87 6.95 -0.74
N ILE A 8 -5.69 6.42 -1.00
CA ILE A 8 -5.01 6.46 -2.30
C ILE A 8 -4.80 5.03 -2.80
N GLU A 9 -5.63 4.61 -3.72
CA GLU A 9 -5.48 3.38 -4.48
C GLU A 9 -5.04 3.66 -5.92
N GLY A 10 -4.71 2.64 -6.69
CA GLY A 10 -4.44 2.82 -8.12
C GLY A 10 -3.62 1.70 -8.74
N LEU A 11 -3.56 1.74 -10.06
CA LEU A 11 -2.93 0.76 -10.91
C LEU A 11 -1.42 0.60 -10.65
N VAL A 12 -0.87 -0.54 -11.06
CA VAL A 12 0.58 -0.78 -10.97
C VAL A 12 1.34 0.24 -11.83
N GLY A 13 2.28 0.96 -11.22
CA GLY A 13 3.08 1.96 -11.94
C GLY A 13 2.40 3.32 -12.14
N ALA A 14 1.17 3.55 -11.64
CA ALA A 14 0.48 4.83 -11.79
C ALA A 14 1.05 5.98 -10.93
N GLY A 15 2.01 5.71 -10.03
CA GLY A 15 2.69 6.76 -9.26
C GLY A 15 2.14 7.00 -7.85
N LYS A 16 1.32 6.09 -7.30
CA LYS A 16 0.72 6.23 -5.95
C LYS A 16 1.67 6.73 -4.86
N THR A 17 2.80 6.05 -4.70
CA THR A 17 3.75 6.36 -3.61
C THR A 17 4.31 7.77 -3.75
N SER A 18 4.73 8.15 -4.95
CA SER A 18 5.28 9.49 -5.23
C SER A 18 4.22 10.58 -5.02
N ILE A 19 3.00 10.36 -5.52
CA ILE A 19 1.87 11.30 -5.34
C ILE A 19 1.49 11.39 -3.86
N SER A 20 1.45 10.28 -3.11
CA SER A 20 1.16 10.31 -1.67
C SER A 20 2.20 11.11 -0.90
N ARG A 21 3.48 11.04 -1.28
CA ARG A 21 4.54 11.85 -0.68
C ARG A 21 4.39 13.33 -1.01
N GLU A 22 4.02 13.68 -2.23
CA GLU A 22 3.73 15.08 -2.59
C GLU A 22 2.52 15.64 -1.82
N LEU A 23 1.52 14.80 -1.51
CA LEU A 23 0.39 15.22 -0.67
C LEU A 23 0.82 15.60 0.75
N LEU A 24 1.88 15.00 1.32
CA LEU A 24 2.42 15.44 2.61
C LEU A 24 2.86 16.90 2.61
N ASN A 25 3.38 17.37 1.48
CA ASN A 25 3.85 18.77 1.34
C ASN A 25 2.68 19.76 1.20
N LYS A 26 1.52 19.27 0.79
CA LYS A 26 0.33 20.09 0.48
C LYS A 26 -0.74 20.03 1.56
N ILE A 27 -0.78 18.96 2.36
CA ILE A 27 -1.76 18.74 3.42
C ILE A 27 -1.08 18.96 4.78
N PRO A 28 -1.44 20.03 5.52
CA PRO A 28 -0.85 20.30 6.83
C PRO A 28 -1.16 19.15 7.80
N ASP A 29 -0.30 18.98 8.78
CA ASP A 29 -0.43 18.00 9.86
C ASP A 29 -0.82 16.59 9.38
N SER A 30 -0.24 16.15 8.25
CA SER A 30 -0.55 14.86 7.63
C SER A 30 0.56 13.84 7.82
N ILE A 31 0.16 12.56 7.80
CA ILE A 31 1.06 11.39 7.75
C ILE A 31 0.61 10.43 6.66
N ILE A 32 1.53 9.55 6.20
CA ILE A 32 1.19 8.43 5.32
C ILE A 32 1.25 7.11 6.07
N LEU A 33 0.18 6.33 5.96
CA LEU A 33 0.16 4.91 6.31
C LEU A 33 0.30 4.06 5.02
N HIS A 34 1.41 3.36 4.89
CA HIS A 34 1.68 2.45 3.77
C HIS A 34 1.07 1.06 4.06
N GLY A 35 -0.20 0.86 3.73
CA GLY A 35 -0.92 -0.39 4.01
C GLY A 35 -0.27 -1.63 3.39
N GLY A 36 0.31 -1.49 2.18
CA GLY A 36 1.06 -2.57 1.55
C GLY A 36 2.31 -2.98 2.34
N ASN A 37 3.00 -2.04 2.96
CA ASN A 37 4.21 -2.32 3.74
C ASN A 37 3.88 -2.98 5.08
N LEU A 38 2.75 -2.63 5.70
CA LEU A 38 2.25 -3.34 6.89
C LEU A 38 2.10 -4.84 6.61
N TYR A 39 1.37 -5.20 5.54
CA TYR A 39 1.17 -6.60 5.16
C TYR A 39 2.49 -7.31 4.82
N ARG A 40 3.35 -6.63 4.06
CA ARG A 40 4.68 -7.14 3.73
C ARG A 40 5.56 -7.35 4.95
N GLY A 41 5.47 -6.49 5.95
CA GLY A 41 6.22 -6.61 7.20
C GLY A 41 5.79 -7.83 8.01
N ILE A 42 4.50 -8.11 8.09
CA ILE A 42 3.98 -9.32 8.76
C ILE A 42 4.47 -10.58 8.03
N VAL A 43 4.35 -10.62 6.70
CA VAL A 43 4.82 -11.76 5.90
C VAL A 43 6.34 -11.95 6.02
N TYR A 44 7.09 -10.85 5.95
CA TYR A 44 8.55 -10.86 6.14
C TYR A 44 8.94 -11.43 7.52
N ALA A 45 8.30 -10.97 8.58
CA ALA A 45 8.55 -11.46 9.92
C ALA A 45 8.24 -12.97 10.06
N LEU A 46 7.13 -13.42 9.46
CA LEU A 46 6.80 -14.85 9.40
C LEU A 46 7.86 -15.66 8.68
N MET A 47 8.40 -15.16 7.57
CA MET A 47 9.47 -15.84 6.82
C MET A 47 10.77 -15.92 7.63
N GLN A 48 11.16 -14.83 8.32
CA GLN A 48 12.38 -14.83 9.15
C GLN A 48 12.26 -15.78 10.35
N PHE A 49 11.10 -15.77 11.00
CA PHE A 49 10.85 -16.66 12.14
C PHE A 49 10.86 -18.13 11.76
N LYS A 50 10.46 -18.46 10.52
CA LYS A 50 10.34 -19.83 10.01
C LYS A 50 11.52 -20.34 9.20
N LYS A 51 12.56 -19.53 8.94
CA LYS A 51 13.80 -20.00 8.30
C LYS A 51 14.44 -21.20 9.02
N SER A 52 14.09 -21.43 10.29
CA SER A 52 14.52 -22.58 11.07
C SER A 52 13.60 -23.80 10.99
N GLU A 53 12.36 -23.71 10.53
CA GLU A 53 11.37 -24.78 10.75
C GLU A 53 10.38 -25.12 9.61
N THR A 54 10.12 -24.30 8.58
CA THR A 54 9.00 -24.66 7.70
C THR A 54 8.98 -24.12 6.26
N ASN A 55 8.37 -24.90 5.38
CA ASN A 55 7.97 -24.66 4.00
C ASN A 55 6.96 -23.48 3.87
N ILE A 56 7.06 -22.70 2.80
CA ILE A 56 6.13 -21.61 2.41
C ILE A 56 4.65 -22.09 2.40
N ALA A 57 4.39 -23.36 2.11
CA ALA A 57 3.06 -23.97 2.14
C ALA A 57 2.32 -23.84 3.50
N ASN A 58 3.05 -23.70 4.60
CA ASN A 58 2.43 -23.52 5.92
C ASN A 58 2.15 -22.07 6.28
N LEU A 59 2.57 -21.10 5.44
CA LEU A 59 2.23 -19.68 5.61
C LEU A 59 0.72 -19.45 5.48
N GLU A 60 0.08 -20.15 4.56
CA GLU A 60 -1.36 -20.05 4.29
C GLU A 60 -2.19 -20.46 5.52
N SER A 61 -1.87 -21.62 6.12
CA SER A 61 -2.61 -22.12 7.28
C SER A 61 -2.41 -21.27 8.54
N ASN A 62 -1.32 -20.51 8.63
CA ASN A 62 -1.03 -19.69 9.80
C ASN A 62 -1.62 -18.28 9.73
N LEU A 63 -2.14 -17.86 8.58
CA LEU A 63 -2.83 -16.57 8.42
C LEU A 63 -4.36 -16.69 8.57
N HIS A 64 -4.91 -17.91 8.52
CA HIS A 64 -6.31 -18.15 8.84
C HIS A 64 -6.53 -18.16 10.36
N ASN A 65 -7.49 -17.39 10.84
CA ASN A 65 -7.91 -17.33 12.25
C ASN A 65 -6.85 -16.85 13.27
N ILE A 66 -5.87 -16.05 12.86
CA ILE A 66 -4.87 -15.51 13.79
C ILE A 66 -5.31 -14.16 14.34
N ASP A 67 -5.23 -14.02 15.65
CA ASP A 67 -5.16 -12.71 16.29
C ASP A 67 -3.88 -11.99 15.81
N ILE A 68 -4.07 -11.06 14.84
CA ILE A 68 -2.97 -10.30 14.22
C ILE A 68 -2.15 -9.56 15.28
N LYS A 69 -2.79 -9.02 16.32
CA LYS A 69 -2.08 -8.33 17.39
C LYS A 69 -1.14 -9.30 18.12
N ASN A 70 -1.63 -10.45 18.53
CA ASN A 70 -0.81 -11.48 19.18
C ASN A 70 0.31 -12.00 18.26
N LEU A 71 0.02 -12.13 16.95
CA LEU A 71 1.04 -12.50 15.96
C LEU A 71 2.12 -11.41 15.86
N MET A 72 1.75 -10.16 15.75
CA MET A 72 2.71 -9.05 15.67
C MET A 72 3.56 -8.95 16.94
N ASP A 73 2.95 -9.13 18.12
CA ASP A 73 3.66 -9.14 19.40
C ASP A 73 4.69 -10.31 19.45
N LYS A 74 4.29 -11.51 19.04
CA LYS A 74 5.20 -12.68 18.98
C LYS A 74 6.34 -12.51 17.98
N LEU A 75 6.07 -11.93 16.83
CA LEU A 75 7.06 -11.66 15.78
C LEU A 75 7.81 -10.34 16.02
N GLN A 76 7.44 -9.59 17.07
CA GLN A 76 7.98 -8.26 17.38
C GLN A 76 7.89 -7.29 16.19
N VAL A 77 6.75 -7.33 15.47
CA VAL A 77 6.46 -6.39 14.38
C VAL A 77 5.89 -5.12 15.00
N LYS A 78 6.50 -3.97 14.69
CA LYS A 78 6.02 -2.65 15.10
C LYS A 78 5.85 -1.75 13.90
N ILE A 79 4.84 -0.89 13.96
CA ILE A 79 4.62 0.18 13.00
C ILE A 79 4.84 1.50 13.73
N GLU A 80 5.78 2.28 13.24
CA GLU A 80 6.12 3.60 13.79
C GLU A 80 5.98 4.67 12.70
N ILE A 81 5.88 5.92 13.09
CA ILE A 81 5.87 7.06 12.17
C ILE A 81 7.23 7.75 12.24
N GLU A 82 7.94 7.74 11.13
CA GLU A 82 9.19 8.48 10.95
C GLU A 82 9.07 9.39 9.73
N ASN A 83 9.53 10.61 9.86
CA ASN A 83 9.45 11.59 8.77
C ASN A 83 8.06 11.69 8.13
N ARG A 84 7.00 11.55 8.96
CA ARG A 84 5.59 11.56 8.55
C ARG A 84 5.14 10.34 7.73
N GLU A 85 5.94 9.29 7.60
CA GLU A 85 5.59 8.04 6.91
C GLU A 85 5.64 6.86 7.87
N SER A 86 4.75 5.87 7.68
CA SER A 86 4.80 4.63 8.45
C SER A 86 5.97 3.77 8.04
N VAL A 87 6.73 3.30 9.02
CA VAL A 87 7.85 2.38 8.86
C VAL A 87 7.60 1.10 9.63
N VAL A 88 8.20 0.00 9.15
CA VAL A 88 8.05 -1.33 9.74
C VAL A 88 9.32 -1.71 10.47
N TYR A 89 9.16 -2.14 11.70
CA TYR A 89 10.21 -2.77 12.49
C TYR A 89 9.88 -4.24 12.73
N VAL A 90 10.88 -5.10 12.62
CA VAL A 90 10.79 -6.53 12.95
C VAL A 90 11.95 -6.89 13.87
N ALA A 91 11.67 -7.48 15.03
CA ALA A 91 12.66 -7.81 16.05
C ALA A 91 13.60 -6.63 16.40
N GLY A 92 13.05 -5.41 16.46
CA GLY A 92 13.79 -4.18 16.76
C GLY A 92 14.60 -3.59 15.60
N LYS A 93 14.66 -4.27 14.43
CA LYS A 93 15.34 -3.76 13.23
C LYS A 93 14.30 -3.08 12.32
N LYS A 94 14.61 -1.87 11.86
CA LYS A 94 13.86 -1.21 10.76
C LYS A 94 14.09 -2.00 9.47
N ILE A 95 13.00 -2.30 8.77
CA ILE A 95 13.07 -2.99 7.48
C ILE A 95 12.89 -1.98 6.37
N ASP A 96 13.87 -1.89 5.50
CA ASP A 96 13.85 -0.96 4.39
C ASP A 96 12.81 -1.34 3.33
N GLU A 97 12.32 -0.35 2.59
CA GLU A 97 11.30 -0.56 1.56
C GLU A 97 11.79 -1.54 0.48
N GLU A 98 13.06 -1.50 0.13
CA GLU A 98 13.69 -2.43 -0.82
C GLU A 98 13.60 -3.89 -0.32
N GLU A 99 13.92 -4.12 0.95
CA GLU A 99 13.85 -5.43 1.60
C GLU A 99 12.39 -5.93 1.69
N LEU A 100 11.44 -5.04 2.03
CA LEU A 100 10.01 -5.35 2.04
C LEU A 100 9.47 -5.68 0.63
N GLN A 101 10.05 -5.10 -0.41
CA GLN A 101 9.66 -5.29 -1.80
C GLN A 101 10.53 -6.30 -2.55
N SER A 102 11.43 -7.00 -1.86
CA SER A 102 12.28 -8.03 -2.46
C SER A 102 11.46 -9.07 -3.24
N PRO A 103 12.01 -9.70 -4.29
CA PRO A 103 11.32 -10.74 -5.05
C PRO A 103 10.80 -11.89 -4.17
N GLU A 104 11.59 -12.32 -3.19
CA GLU A 104 11.23 -13.38 -2.24
C GLU A 104 10.02 -12.99 -1.39
N ASN A 105 10.05 -11.82 -0.75
CA ASN A 105 8.93 -11.33 0.07
C ASN A 105 7.69 -11.04 -0.79
N SER A 106 7.88 -10.50 -1.99
CA SER A 106 6.78 -10.24 -2.93
C SER A 106 6.08 -11.52 -3.40
N LEU A 107 6.82 -12.60 -3.60
CA LEU A 107 6.27 -13.92 -3.91
C LEU A 107 5.48 -14.47 -2.71
N ALA A 108 6.05 -14.43 -1.51
CA ALA A 108 5.39 -14.90 -0.28
C ALA A 108 4.09 -14.12 0.00
N VAL A 109 4.10 -12.80 -0.18
CA VAL A 109 2.90 -11.94 -0.08
C VAL A 109 1.84 -12.33 -1.10
N SER A 110 2.24 -12.68 -2.33
CA SER A 110 1.30 -13.09 -3.38
C SER A 110 0.63 -14.43 -3.06
N ILE A 111 1.37 -15.35 -2.46
CA ILE A 111 0.85 -16.65 -2.01
C ILE A 111 -0.08 -16.44 -0.82
N ALA A 112 0.36 -15.73 0.20
CA ALA A 112 -0.42 -15.46 1.40
C ALA A 112 -1.73 -14.70 1.10
N GLY A 113 -1.70 -13.75 0.14
CA GLY A 113 -2.86 -12.94 -0.22
C GLY A 113 -3.96 -13.67 -0.99
N LYS A 114 -3.68 -14.85 -1.58
CA LYS A 114 -4.69 -15.62 -2.33
C LYS A 114 -5.65 -16.39 -1.43
N THR A 115 -5.23 -16.75 -0.24
CA THR A 115 -5.90 -17.71 0.62
C THR A 115 -6.24 -17.16 2.00
N ALA A 116 -5.67 -16.00 2.37
CA ALA A 116 -5.88 -15.42 3.69
C ALA A 116 -7.25 -14.72 3.78
N ASP A 117 -7.99 -15.01 4.84
CA ASP A 117 -9.03 -14.10 5.31
C ASP A 117 -8.34 -12.86 5.91
N ASN A 118 -8.41 -11.74 5.18
CA ASN A 118 -7.77 -10.50 5.57
C ASN A 118 -8.54 -9.70 6.64
N THR A 119 -9.66 -10.23 7.16
CA THR A 119 -10.54 -9.50 8.09
C THR A 119 -9.78 -8.97 9.31
N HIS A 120 -8.98 -9.81 9.96
CA HIS A 120 -8.20 -9.39 11.13
C HIS A 120 -7.13 -8.33 10.79
N LEU A 121 -6.49 -8.45 9.63
CA LEU A 121 -5.54 -7.45 9.14
C LEU A 121 -6.22 -6.11 8.86
N TYR A 122 -7.42 -6.15 8.27
CA TYR A 122 -8.21 -4.94 8.00
C TYR A 122 -8.66 -4.27 9.29
N MET A 123 -9.10 -5.04 10.29
CA MET A 123 -9.44 -4.50 11.61
C MET A 123 -8.23 -3.85 12.29
N PHE A 124 -7.06 -4.46 12.20
CA PHE A 124 -5.83 -3.89 12.73
C PHE A 124 -5.45 -2.59 12.00
N ALA A 125 -5.47 -2.59 10.66
CA ALA A 125 -5.19 -1.40 9.85
C ALA A 125 -6.19 -0.26 10.14
N ARG A 126 -7.48 -0.58 10.30
CA ARG A 126 -8.52 0.37 10.75
C ARG A 126 -8.19 0.96 12.11
N GLY A 127 -7.78 0.13 13.07
CA GLY A 127 -7.37 0.59 14.40
C GLY A 127 -6.18 1.57 14.35
N LEU A 128 -5.19 1.32 13.51
CA LEU A 128 -4.08 2.26 13.28
C LEU A 128 -4.58 3.60 12.73
N ILE A 129 -5.45 3.59 11.73
CA ILE A 129 -6.04 4.81 11.15
C ILE A 129 -6.76 5.62 12.23
N GLU A 130 -7.59 4.98 13.05
CA GLU A 130 -8.33 5.63 14.14
C GLU A 130 -7.39 6.25 15.19
N VAL A 131 -6.30 5.58 15.55
CA VAL A 131 -5.31 6.11 16.49
C VAL A 131 -4.62 7.35 15.94
N TYR A 132 -4.17 7.29 14.70
CA TYR A 132 -3.44 8.42 14.10
C TYR A 132 -4.35 9.57 13.69
N LYS A 133 -5.59 9.31 13.29
CA LYS A 133 -6.61 10.33 12.99
C LYS A 133 -6.88 11.27 14.18
N GLN A 134 -6.61 10.83 15.41
CA GLN A 134 -6.76 11.70 16.60
C GLN A 134 -5.80 12.91 16.56
N LYS A 135 -4.70 12.83 15.81
CA LYS A 135 -3.63 13.84 15.83
C LYS A 135 -3.23 14.36 14.45
N TYR A 136 -3.58 13.64 13.38
CA TYR A 136 -3.07 13.91 12.03
C TYR A 136 -4.16 13.71 10.97
N ASN A 137 -4.04 14.43 9.88
CA ASN A 137 -4.66 14.02 8.62
C ASN A 137 -3.97 12.75 8.13
N VAL A 138 -4.72 11.71 7.82
CA VAL A 138 -4.15 10.38 7.49
C VAL A 138 -4.31 10.09 6.01
N ILE A 139 -3.20 10.02 5.30
CA ILE A 139 -3.14 9.53 3.92
C ILE A 139 -2.86 8.02 3.98
N VAL A 140 -3.79 7.21 3.53
CA VAL A 140 -3.63 5.75 3.48
C VAL A 140 -3.33 5.35 2.04
N SER A 141 -2.13 4.84 1.78
CA SER A 141 -1.73 4.34 0.46
C SER A 141 -1.73 2.82 0.46
N GLY A 142 -2.64 2.22 -0.32
CA GLY A 142 -2.77 0.75 -0.27
C GLY A 142 -3.73 0.18 -1.30
N ARG A 143 -4.44 -0.87 -0.87
CA ARG A 143 -5.49 -1.57 -1.61
C ARG A 143 -6.62 -1.96 -0.67
N ASP A 144 -7.82 -2.19 -1.23
CA ASP A 144 -9.04 -2.52 -0.49
C ASP A 144 -9.39 -1.49 0.61
N LEU A 145 -9.00 -0.24 0.40
CA LEU A 145 -9.07 0.79 1.44
C LEU A 145 -10.51 1.04 1.89
N MET A 146 -11.48 0.93 0.99
CA MET A 146 -12.90 1.06 1.33
C MET A 146 -13.43 -0.12 2.16
N LYS A 147 -12.79 -1.28 2.11
CA LYS A 147 -13.11 -2.39 3.03
C LYS A 147 -12.43 -2.19 4.40
N ILE A 148 -11.24 -1.61 4.40
CA ILE A 148 -10.48 -1.30 5.63
C ILE A 148 -11.13 -0.15 6.39
N TYR A 149 -11.41 0.94 5.71
CA TYR A 149 -11.94 2.17 6.31
C TYR A 149 -13.04 2.79 5.43
N PRO A 150 -14.30 2.28 5.50
CA PRO A 150 -15.41 2.78 4.67
C PRO A 150 -15.75 4.26 4.88
N ASP A 151 -15.44 4.78 6.07
CA ASP A 151 -15.80 6.13 6.51
C ASP A 151 -14.71 7.17 6.17
N MET A 152 -13.80 6.86 5.21
CA MET A 152 -12.81 7.86 4.77
C MET A 152 -13.47 9.05 4.09
N ASN A 153 -12.91 10.24 4.32
CA ASN A 153 -13.43 11.49 3.75
C ASN A 153 -13.28 11.50 2.23
N TYR A 154 -12.16 10.97 1.71
CA TYR A 154 -11.87 10.90 0.28
C TYR A 154 -11.26 9.55 -0.09
N HIS A 155 -11.73 8.97 -1.19
CA HIS A 155 -11.17 7.76 -1.78
C HIS A 155 -10.80 8.02 -3.23
N PHE A 156 -9.51 7.99 -3.54
CA PHE A 156 -8.96 8.21 -4.88
C PHE A 156 -8.46 6.91 -5.50
N LEU A 157 -8.85 6.68 -6.75
CA LEU A 157 -8.28 5.64 -7.60
C LEU A 157 -7.41 6.30 -8.67
N ILE A 158 -6.09 6.19 -8.53
CA ILE A 158 -5.13 6.76 -9.47
C ILE A 158 -4.95 5.82 -10.65
N THR A 159 -5.19 6.33 -11.84
CA THR A 159 -5.02 5.63 -13.11
C THR A 159 -4.00 6.35 -13.99
N ALA A 160 -3.40 5.62 -14.92
CA ALA A 160 -2.62 6.15 -16.03
C ALA A 160 -2.64 5.15 -17.18
N SER A 161 -2.40 5.61 -18.41
CA SER A 161 -2.29 4.73 -19.57
C SER A 161 -1.19 3.68 -19.36
N LEU A 162 -1.35 2.52 -19.98
CA LEU A 162 -0.35 1.45 -19.88
C LEU A 162 1.03 1.94 -20.34
N ASP A 163 1.09 2.67 -21.45
CA ASP A 163 2.34 3.17 -22.00
C ASP A 163 3.06 4.12 -21.04
N GLU A 164 2.33 5.03 -20.40
CA GLU A 164 2.92 5.94 -19.41
C GLU A 164 3.40 5.19 -18.17
N ARG A 165 2.67 4.19 -17.70
CA ARG A 165 3.08 3.34 -16.57
C ARG A 165 4.34 2.53 -16.88
N VAL A 166 4.45 2.01 -18.10
CA VAL A 166 5.64 1.32 -18.60
C VAL A 166 6.82 2.30 -18.63
N ARG A 167 6.64 3.49 -19.24
CA ARG A 167 7.67 4.53 -19.30
C ARG A 167 8.19 4.89 -17.90
N ARG A 168 7.29 5.14 -16.93
CA ARG A 168 7.66 5.45 -15.53
C ARG A 168 8.46 4.32 -14.89
N LYS A 169 8.08 3.07 -15.14
CA LYS A 169 8.79 1.90 -14.59
C LYS A 169 10.16 1.69 -15.24
N CYS A 170 10.31 1.89 -16.54
CA CYS A 170 11.60 1.86 -17.21
C CYS A 170 12.58 2.89 -16.61
N ILE A 171 12.11 4.11 -16.37
CA ILE A 171 12.91 5.16 -15.72
C ILE A 171 13.28 4.75 -14.28
N GLN A 172 12.30 4.25 -13.50
CA GLN A 172 12.51 3.85 -12.11
C GLN A 172 13.56 2.76 -11.96
N TYR A 173 13.59 1.80 -12.89
CA TYR A 173 14.52 0.66 -12.86
C TYR A 173 15.81 0.93 -13.62
N ASN A 174 15.89 2.03 -14.37
CA ASN A 174 16.99 2.31 -15.31
C ASN A 174 17.19 1.17 -16.33
N GLU A 175 16.09 0.62 -16.86
CA GLU A 175 16.04 -0.57 -17.73
C GLU A 175 15.24 -0.27 -19.00
N ALA A 176 15.71 0.69 -19.81
CA ALA A 176 15.03 1.07 -21.04
C ALA A 176 14.97 -0.07 -22.09
N GLU A 177 15.94 -0.98 -22.06
CA GLU A 177 16.02 -2.12 -22.96
C GLU A 177 15.00 -3.23 -22.66
N LYS A 178 14.42 -3.25 -21.45
CA LYS A 178 13.44 -4.27 -21.02
C LYS A 178 11.99 -3.81 -21.11
N ILE A 179 11.70 -2.86 -21.99
CA ILE A 179 10.38 -2.21 -22.07
C ILE A 179 9.23 -3.21 -22.23
N GLU A 180 9.40 -4.23 -23.08
CA GLU A 180 8.36 -5.23 -23.32
C GLU A 180 8.19 -6.17 -22.12
N GLU A 181 9.27 -6.57 -21.48
CA GLU A 181 9.21 -7.38 -20.25
C GLU A 181 8.47 -6.62 -19.12
N ILE A 182 8.79 -5.34 -18.95
CA ILE A 182 8.12 -4.46 -17.97
C ILE A 182 6.64 -4.32 -18.31
N ARG A 183 6.29 -4.16 -19.58
CA ARG A 183 4.89 -4.09 -20.07
C ARG A 183 4.12 -5.34 -19.69
N GLN A 184 4.63 -6.51 -20.04
CA GLN A 184 3.99 -7.79 -19.74
C GLN A 184 3.84 -8.01 -18.22
N ASN A 185 4.84 -7.61 -17.45
CA ASN A 185 4.78 -7.69 -15.99
C ASN A 185 3.65 -6.79 -15.41
N ILE A 186 3.51 -5.56 -15.91
CA ILE A 186 2.43 -4.65 -15.48
C ILE A 186 1.07 -5.26 -15.84
N ILE A 187 0.86 -5.71 -17.08
CA ILE A 187 -0.40 -6.32 -17.51
C ILE A 187 -0.76 -7.53 -16.64
N LYS A 188 0.20 -8.43 -16.43
CA LYS A 188 -0.01 -9.62 -15.58
C LYS A 188 -0.40 -9.25 -14.16
N ARG A 189 0.25 -8.24 -13.58
CA ARG A 189 -0.03 -7.79 -12.21
C ARG A 189 -1.39 -7.11 -12.10
N ASP A 190 -1.75 -6.26 -13.06
CA ASP A 190 -3.06 -5.62 -13.08
C ASP A 190 -4.18 -6.66 -13.15
N LYS A 191 -4.05 -7.66 -14.04
CA LYS A 191 -5.00 -8.77 -14.16
C LYS A 191 -5.15 -9.54 -12.86
N LEU A 192 -4.05 -9.92 -12.21
CA LEU A 192 -4.09 -10.61 -10.91
C LEU A 192 -4.76 -9.78 -9.81
N GLN A 193 -4.57 -8.48 -9.83
CA GLN A 193 -5.17 -7.58 -8.85
C GLN A 193 -6.65 -7.34 -9.10
N GLU A 194 -7.05 -7.27 -10.35
CA GLU A 194 -8.46 -7.18 -10.75
C GLU A 194 -9.22 -8.47 -10.39
N GLU A 195 -8.64 -9.64 -10.69
CA GLU A 195 -9.17 -10.96 -10.31
C GLU A 195 -9.28 -11.12 -8.78
N ALA A 196 -8.39 -10.51 -8.01
CA ALA A 196 -8.45 -10.44 -6.56
C ALA A 196 -9.50 -9.45 -6.02
N GLY A 197 -10.20 -8.73 -6.90
CA GLY A 197 -11.23 -7.76 -6.55
C GLY A 197 -10.71 -6.39 -6.10
N PHE A 198 -9.44 -6.08 -6.38
CA PHE A 198 -8.88 -4.73 -6.20
C PHE A 198 -9.37 -3.80 -7.33
N TYR A 199 -9.12 -2.49 -7.18
CA TYR A 199 -9.56 -1.45 -8.11
C TYR A 199 -11.08 -1.31 -8.24
N LYS A 200 -11.83 -1.80 -7.25
CA LYS A 200 -13.28 -1.66 -7.21
C LYS A 200 -13.64 -0.19 -7.00
N LYS A 201 -14.48 0.32 -7.91
CA LYS A 201 -15.04 1.66 -7.77
C LYS A 201 -16.29 1.61 -6.91
N TYR A 202 -16.30 2.40 -5.87
CA TYR A 202 -17.46 2.63 -5.00
C TYR A 202 -18.12 3.96 -5.40
N LYS A 203 -19.32 4.23 -4.88
CA LYS A 203 -20.08 5.45 -5.22
C LYS A 203 -19.30 6.75 -4.95
N ASN A 204 -18.46 6.74 -3.91
CA ASN A 204 -17.63 7.88 -3.49
C ASN A 204 -16.18 7.79 -3.99
N THR A 205 -15.85 6.85 -4.87
CA THR A 205 -14.51 6.75 -5.47
C THR A 205 -14.33 7.83 -6.52
N ILE A 206 -13.30 8.64 -6.36
CA ILE A 206 -12.86 9.65 -7.33
C ILE A 206 -11.71 9.04 -8.15
N GLU A 207 -11.96 8.85 -9.44
CA GLU A 207 -10.90 8.40 -10.36
C GLU A 207 -10.08 9.60 -10.82
N VAL A 208 -8.76 9.48 -10.72
CA VAL A 208 -7.82 10.53 -11.12
C VAL A 208 -6.85 9.96 -12.15
N ASP A 209 -7.06 10.32 -13.40
CA ASP A 209 -6.13 9.99 -14.48
C ASP A 209 -4.94 10.95 -14.45
N VAL A 210 -3.75 10.37 -14.28
CA VAL A 210 -2.47 11.09 -14.22
C VAL A 210 -1.58 10.78 -15.43
N THR A 211 -2.16 10.33 -16.54
CA THR A 211 -1.41 10.02 -17.78
C THR A 211 -0.59 11.21 -18.26
N GLU A 212 -1.23 12.38 -18.34
CA GLU A 212 -0.62 13.60 -18.85
C GLU A 212 0.13 14.42 -17.79
N CYS A 213 0.17 13.96 -16.53
CA CYS A 213 0.92 14.65 -15.48
C CYS A 213 2.42 14.48 -15.71
N LYS A 214 3.17 15.58 -15.74
CA LYS A 214 4.61 15.62 -15.94
C LYS A 214 5.36 14.92 -14.80
N ASP A 215 4.84 15.08 -13.59
CA ASP A 215 5.44 14.56 -12.37
C ASP A 215 4.40 14.25 -11.28
N ALA A 216 4.89 13.85 -10.12
CA ALA A 216 4.04 13.53 -8.98
C ALA A 216 3.37 14.77 -8.36
N THR A 217 3.97 15.95 -8.52
CA THR A 217 3.45 17.21 -8.00
C THR A 217 2.15 17.57 -8.71
N GLU A 218 2.13 17.53 -10.05
CA GLU A 218 0.91 17.76 -10.82
C GLU A 218 -0.19 16.73 -10.48
N GLY A 219 0.21 15.46 -10.27
CA GLY A 219 -0.73 14.42 -9.82
C GLY A 219 -1.33 14.72 -8.44
N ALA A 220 -0.52 15.21 -7.50
CA ALA A 220 -0.99 15.62 -6.19
C ALA A 220 -1.90 16.87 -6.27
N GLU A 221 -1.60 17.82 -7.15
CA GLU A 221 -2.44 19.02 -7.38
C GLU A 221 -3.82 18.65 -7.90
N LYS A 222 -3.91 17.68 -8.82
CA LYS A 222 -5.21 17.15 -9.25
C LYS A 222 -6.00 16.59 -8.07
N ILE A 223 -5.37 15.84 -7.16
CA ILE A 223 -6.04 15.29 -5.97
C ILE A 223 -6.49 16.41 -5.04
N ILE A 224 -5.61 17.38 -4.74
CA ILE A 224 -5.93 18.52 -3.87
C ILE A 224 -7.15 19.30 -4.39
N SER A 225 -7.31 19.43 -5.69
CA SER A 225 -8.47 20.15 -6.28
C SER A 225 -9.83 19.54 -5.91
N TYR A 226 -9.88 18.29 -5.49
CA TYR A 226 -11.10 17.62 -5.01
C TYR A 226 -11.32 17.76 -3.51
N ILE A 227 -10.28 18.11 -2.74
CA ILE A 227 -10.37 18.19 -1.28
C ILE A 227 -10.84 19.58 -0.87
N LYS A 228 -12.01 19.64 -0.23
CA LYS A 228 -12.69 20.92 0.12
C LYS A 228 -12.46 21.36 1.57
N GLU A 229 -11.85 20.52 2.38
CA GLU A 229 -11.76 20.68 3.84
C GLU A 229 -10.33 21.04 4.32
N LEU A 230 -9.48 21.50 3.39
CA LEU A 230 -8.11 21.93 3.68
C LEU A 230 -8.04 23.43 3.97
#